data_115fde622ff2558de45901ccd4158a65
#
_entry.id   115fde622ff2558de45901ccd4158a65
#
_cell.length_a   1.000
_cell.length_b   1.000
_cell.length_c   1.000
_cell.angle_alpha   90.00
_cell.angle_beta   90.00
_cell.angle_gamma   90.00
#
_symmetry.space_group_name_H-M   'P 1'
#
loop_
_entity.id
_entity.type
_entity.pdbx_description
1 polymer ?
#
loop_
_entity_poly.entity_id
_entity_poly.type
_entity_poly.pdbx_seq_one_letter_code
_entity_poly.pdbx_strand_id
1 'polypeptide(L)'
;MYEKFDLKKVEKGIIRGYLWHVENPDKVVCIVHGIGEYGGRFDRVAKEFNRENIAVLALDLRGHGDSIEKKGHCAPRREVLEDVSALLEYARQKYPGRRIVLYGHSMGGNITLDYRAGGRLNDRPCGYIISAPWIRLVRPVPKPLYALVKLMAKIAPQMTISSSVDERILGNPLTVKPYSENPMVHNRISALCAVDGFEIGLGLEDGSHEDNGKAAKIPTIIMHGSADRICSVEGSRRIAKRLVEKGDAVEYVEWEGLYHEIHNGNDSSTGEEVIAKMVQWVKAL
;
A
#
# COMPACT_ATOMS: atom_id res chain seq x y z
N MET A 1 9.55 -18.44 5.79
CA MET A 1 8.12 -18.85 5.83
C MET A 1 7.43 -17.87 6.77
N TYR A 2 6.21 -17.42 6.46
CA TYR A 2 5.44 -16.53 7.35
C TYR A 2 4.48 -17.31 8.23
N GLU A 3 4.11 -16.70 9.35
CA GLU A 3 3.01 -17.12 10.22
C GLU A 3 1.79 -16.25 9.94
N LYS A 4 0.58 -16.83 9.93
CA LYS A 4 -0.68 -16.08 9.90
C LYS A 4 -1.17 -15.85 11.32
N PHE A 5 -1.75 -14.69 11.58
CA PHE A 5 -2.33 -14.36 12.88
C PHE A 5 -3.61 -13.54 12.75
N ASP A 6 -4.40 -13.54 13.81
CA ASP A 6 -5.60 -12.70 13.93
C ASP A 6 -5.16 -11.31 14.41
N LEU A 7 -5.12 -10.35 13.48
CA LEU A 7 -4.69 -8.99 13.81
C LEU A 7 -5.74 -8.25 14.66
N LYS A 8 -7.00 -8.31 14.22
CA LYS A 8 -8.08 -7.55 14.86
C LYS A 8 -9.41 -8.28 14.66
N LYS A 9 -10.14 -8.47 15.75
CA LYS A 9 -11.55 -8.89 15.67
C LYS A 9 -12.42 -7.66 15.45
N VAL A 10 -13.35 -7.75 14.53
CA VAL A 10 -14.37 -6.75 14.23
C VAL A 10 -15.75 -7.41 14.28
N GLU A 11 -16.83 -6.62 14.29
CA GLU A 11 -18.20 -7.13 14.45
C GLU A 11 -18.53 -8.30 13.50
N LYS A 12 -18.07 -8.22 12.25
CA LYS A 12 -18.40 -9.19 11.21
C LYS A 12 -17.33 -10.27 10.98
N GLY A 13 -16.22 -10.27 11.74
CA GLY A 13 -15.17 -11.28 11.57
C GLY A 13 -13.78 -10.82 12.00
N ILE A 14 -12.77 -11.12 11.20
CA ILE A 14 -11.37 -10.96 11.58
C ILE A 14 -10.58 -10.28 10.45
N ILE A 15 -9.73 -9.32 10.81
CA ILE A 15 -8.67 -8.82 9.95
C ILE A 15 -7.45 -9.72 10.18
N ARG A 16 -6.91 -10.28 9.10
CA ARG A 16 -5.77 -11.20 9.14
C ARG A 16 -4.45 -10.47 9.01
N GLY A 17 -3.41 -11.04 9.60
CA GLY A 17 -2.04 -10.59 9.49
C GLY A 17 -1.07 -11.70 9.12
N TYR A 18 0.10 -11.28 8.67
CA TYR A 18 1.25 -12.12 8.31
C TYR A 18 2.48 -11.62 9.06
N LEU A 19 3.28 -12.54 9.57
CA LEU A 19 4.51 -12.26 10.28
C LEU A 19 5.67 -13.06 9.68
N TRP A 20 6.67 -12.39 9.16
CA TRP A 20 8.00 -12.92 8.88
C TRP A 20 8.89 -12.57 10.07
N HIS A 21 8.93 -13.52 10.99
CA HIS A 21 9.60 -13.34 12.28
C HIS A 21 11.13 -13.26 12.12
N VAL A 22 11.72 -12.37 12.89
CA VAL A 22 13.17 -12.31 13.17
C VAL A 22 13.33 -12.18 14.67
N GLU A 23 14.25 -12.93 15.24
CA GLU A 23 14.56 -12.82 16.67
C GLU A 23 15.41 -11.56 16.91
N ASN A 24 14.98 -10.70 17.83
CA ASN A 24 15.65 -9.43 18.14
C ASN A 24 15.97 -8.56 16.91
N PRO A 25 14.98 -8.20 16.08
CA PRO A 25 15.22 -7.43 14.85
C PRO A 25 15.72 -6.01 15.17
N ASP A 26 16.50 -5.43 14.27
CA ASP A 26 16.91 -4.03 14.38
C ASP A 26 15.73 -3.08 14.18
N LYS A 27 14.88 -3.41 13.22
CA LYS A 27 13.68 -2.65 12.84
C LYS A 27 12.55 -3.57 12.42
N VAL A 28 11.37 -2.99 12.24
CA VAL A 28 10.17 -3.69 11.78
C VAL A 28 9.57 -2.95 10.59
N VAL A 29 9.21 -3.66 9.54
CA VAL A 29 8.45 -3.11 8.40
C VAL A 29 7.02 -3.63 8.45
N CYS A 30 6.04 -2.72 8.43
CA CYS A 30 4.61 -3.02 8.33
C CYS A 30 4.13 -2.73 6.90
N ILE A 31 3.53 -3.71 6.22
CA ILE A 31 3.16 -3.64 4.80
C ILE A 31 1.66 -3.52 4.64
N VAL A 32 1.23 -2.59 3.76
CA VAL A 32 -0.13 -2.38 3.28
C VAL A 32 -0.15 -2.66 1.77
N HIS A 33 -0.80 -3.73 1.36
CA HIS A 33 -0.82 -4.23 -0.02
C HIS A 33 -1.79 -3.46 -0.94
N GLY A 34 -1.72 -3.72 -2.26
CA GLY A 34 -2.56 -3.10 -3.29
C GLY A 34 -3.93 -3.76 -3.49
N ILE A 35 -4.69 -3.24 -4.48
CA ILE A 35 -6.01 -3.77 -4.82
C ILE A 35 -5.91 -5.20 -5.38
N GLY A 36 -6.80 -6.08 -4.95
CA GLY A 36 -6.87 -7.46 -5.45
C GLY A 36 -5.77 -8.39 -4.92
N GLU A 37 -4.84 -7.87 -4.12
CA GLU A 37 -3.73 -8.62 -3.52
C GLU A 37 -4.06 -9.15 -2.11
N TYR A 38 -3.04 -9.62 -1.41
CA TYR A 38 -3.04 -10.00 0.00
C TYR A 38 -1.62 -9.89 0.59
N GLY A 39 -1.52 -9.80 1.91
CA GLY A 39 -0.26 -9.59 2.59
C GLY A 39 0.83 -10.61 2.27
N GLY A 40 0.47 -11.89 2.11
CA GLY A 40 1.42 -12.97 1.82
C GLY A 40 2.13 -12.88 0.47
N ARG A 41 1.65 -12.05 -0.49
CA ARG A 41 2.37 -11.82 -1.77
C ARG A 41 3.71 -11.12 -1.60
N PHE A 42 3.91 -10.47 -0.48
CA PHE A 42 5.19 -9.78 -0.17
C PHE A 42 6.27 -10.72 0.40
N ASP A 43 6.10 -12.06 0.31
CA ASP A 43 7.05 -13.05 0.85
C ASP A 43 8.49 -12.85 0.35
N ARG A 44 8.67 -12.52 -0.94
CA ARG A 44 10.00 -12.23 -1.50
C ARG A 44 10.61 -10.98 -0.90
N VAL A 45 9.86 -9.89 -0.85
CA VAL A 45 10.28 -8.62 -0.25
C VAL A 45 10.61 -8.81 1.23
N ALA A 46 9.73 -9.50 1.97
CA ALA A 46 9.91 -9.76 3.39
C ALA A 46 11.17 -10.59 3.70
N LYS A 47 11.48 -11.59 2.85
CA LYS A 47 12.70 -12.38 2.99
C LYS A 47 13.97 -11.57 2.84
N GLU A 48 13.98 -10.59 1.92
CA GLU A 48 15.15 -9.70 1.78
C GLU A 48 15.31 -8.80 3.00
N PHE A 49 14.22 -8.26 3.56
CA PHE A 49 14.28 -7.55 4.84
C PHE A 49 14.78 -8.45 5.98
N ASN A 50 14.29 -9.70 6.06
CA ASN A 50 14.71 -10.65 7.10
C ASN A 50 16.21 -10.97 7.03
N ARG A 51 16.81 -11.07 5.83
CA ARG A 51 18.26 -11.28 5.65
C ARG A 51 19.09 -10.17 6.30
N GLU A 52 18.52 -9.00 6.41
CA GLU A 52 19.14 -7.81 7.00
C GLU A 52 18.63 -7.51 8.43
N ASN A 53 18.22 -8.56 9.16
CA ASN A 53 17.74 -8.50 10.54
C ASN A 53 16.54 -7.55 10.76
N ILE A 54 15.65 -7.43 9.77
CA ILE A 54 14.45 -6.60 9.83
C ILE A 54 13.23 -7.51 9.81
N ALA A 55 12.40 -7.50 10.85
CA ALA A 55 11.15 -8.25 10.88
C ALA A 55 10.10 -7.59 9.99
N VAL A 56 9.21 -8.38 9.42
CA VAL A 56 8.14 -7.87 8.55
C VAL A 56 6.78 -8.35 9.02
N LEU A 57 5.82 -7.44 9.03
CA LEU A 57 4.41 -7.74 9.20
C LEU A 57 3.62 -7.20 8.01
N ALA A 58 2.53 -7.87 7.67
CA ALA A 58 1.56 -7.36 6.70
C ALA A 58 0.15 -7.64 7.20
N LEU A 59 -0.83 -6.83 6.79
CA LEU A 59 -2.24 -7.16 6.98
C LEU A 59 -2.84 -7.61 5.65
N ASP A 60 -3.95 -8.37 5.70
CA ASP A 60 -4.91 -8.42 4.61
C ASP A 60 -5.91 -7.28 4.80
N LEU A 61 -5.98 -6.38 3.84
CA LEU A 61 -6.99 -5.31 3.84
C LEU A 61 -8.40 -5.92 3.80
N ARG A 62 -9.39 -5.20 4.31
CA ARG A 62 -10.80 -5.59 4.22
C ARG A 62 -11.17 -5.96 2.79
N GLY A 63 -11.91 -7.05 2.61
CA GLY A 63 -12.28 -7.56 1.31
C GLY A 63 -11.14 -8.15 0.48
N HIS A 64 -9.99 -8.44 1.10
CA HIS A 64 -8.82 -9.02 0.47
C HIS A 64 -8.27 -10.19 1.28
N GLY A 65 -7.59 -11.10 0.59
CA GLY A 65 -6.98 -12.26 1.22
C GLY A 65 -7.99 -13.07 2.04
N ASP A 66 -7.62 -13.36 3.29
CA ASP A 66 -8.45 -14.07 4.28
C ASP A 66 -9.20 -13.11 5.24
N SER A 67 -9.12 -11.79 5.01
CA SER A 67 -9.82 -10.80 5.83
C SER A 67 -11.30 -10.69 5.49
N ILE A 68 -12.06 -10.20 6.48
CA ILE A 68 -13.49 -9.96 6.36
C ILE A 68 -13.84 -8.97 5.25
N GLU A 69 -15.07 -8.96 4.86
CA GLU A 69 -15.79 -8.17 3.88
C GLU A 69 -15.89 -8.82 2.50
N LYS A 70 -16.77 -8.28 1.69
CA LYS A 70 -16.96 -8.73 0.31
C LYS A 70 -15.72 -8.44 -0.52
N LYS A 71 -15.27 -9.40 -1.34
CA LYS A 71 -14.09 -9.24 -2.20
C LYS A 71 -14.08 -7.88 -2.92
N GLY A 72 -13.00 -7.10 -2.68
CA GLY A 72 -12.81 -5.77 -3.23
C GLY A 72 -13.48 -4.63 -2.45
N HIS A 73 -14.12 -4.90 -1.30
CA HIS A 73 -14.69 -3.85 -0.45
C HIS A 73 -13.72 -3.42 0.65
N CYS A 74 -12.73 -2.60 0.29
CA CYS A 74 -11.77 -1.99 1.20
C CYS A 74 -12.26 -0.60 1.62
N ALA A 75 -13.35 -0.54 2.40
CA ALA A 75 -14.04 0.69 2.79
C ALA A 75 -14.92 0.46 4.04
N PRO A 76 -15.36 1.51 4.77
CA PRO A 76 -14.99 2.90 4.53
C PRO A 76 -13.53 3.20 4.93
N ARG A 77 -12.93 4.21 4.36
CA ARG A 77 -11.52 4.57 4.56
C ARG A 77 -11.14 4.73 6.04
N ARG A 78 -11.98 5.35 6.84
CA ARG A 78 -11.72 5.52 8.28
C ARG A 78 -11.44 4.18 8.98
N GLU A 79 -12.19 3.14 8.65
CA GLU A 79 -11.99 1.82 9.26
C GLU A 79 -10.71 1.14 8.76
N VAL A 80 -10.36 1.37 7.49
CA VAL A 80 -9.10 0.90 6.90
C VAL A 80 -7.89 1.53 7.61
N LEU A 81 -7.94 2.84 7.91
CA LEU A 81 -6.89 3.51 8.67
C LEU A 81 -6.78 2.99 10.12
N GLU A 82 -7.89 2.62 10.74
CA GLU A 82 -7.88 1.95 12.06
C GLU A 82 -7.31 0.52 12.00
N ASP A 83 -7.44 -0.18 10.88
CA ASP A 83 -6.81 -1.49 10.69
C ASP A 83 -5.29 -1.33 10.51
N VAL A 84 -4.82 -0.27 9.83
CA VAL A 84 -3.40 0.09 9.77
C VAL A 84 -2.86 0.46 11.16
N SER A 85 -3.64 1.20 11.96
CA SER A 85 -3.28 1.51 13.35
C SER A 85 -3.11 0.24 14.19
N ALA A 86 -4.03 -0.72 14.02
CA ALA A 86 -3.94 -2.02 14.71
C ALA A 86 -2.68 -2.81 14.30
N LEU A 87 -2.27 -2.76 13.02
CA LEU A 87 -1.03 -3.36 12.56
C LEU A 87 0.20 -2.76 13.24
N LEU A 88 0.26 -1.43 13.35
CA LEU A 88 1.35 -0.73 14.04
C LEU A 88 1.37 -1.04 15.54
N GLU A 89 0.20 -1.11 16.19
CA GLU A 89 0.08 -1.49 17.60
C GLU A 89 0.55 -2.93 17.84
N TYR A 90 0.12 -3.86 16.99
CA TYR A 90 0.56 -5.25 17.08
C TYR A 90 2.08 -5.37 16.90
N ALA A 91 2.65 -4.66 15.91
CA ALA A 91 4.10 -4.63 15.70
C ALA A 91 4.86 -4.11 16.94
N ARG A 92 4.35 -3.04 17.59
CA ARG A 92 4.92 -2.51 18.84
C ARG A 92 4.82 -3.47 20.01
N GLN A 93 3.75 -4.22 20.12
CA GLN A 93 3.56 -5.25 21.15
C GLN A 93 4.48 -6.45 20.92
N LYS A 94 4.60 -6.90 19.66
CA LYS A 94 5.43 -8.05 19.28
C LYS A 94 6.93 -7.74 19.38
N TYR A 95 7.33 -6.50 19.09
CA TYR A 95 8.71 -6.03 19.09
C TYR A 95 8.87 -4.73 19.89
N PRO A 96 8.81 -4.81 21.23
CA PRO A 96 8.88 -3.62 22.09
C PRO A 96 10.17 -2.84 21.87
N GLY A 97 10.06 -1.51 21.76
CA GLY A 97 11.19 -0.61 21.59
C GLY A 97 11.80 -0.57 20.19
N ARG A 98 11.33 -1.41 19.25
CA ARG A 98 11.85 -1.40 17.88
C ARG A 98 11.21 -0.27 17.06
N ARG A 99 12.02 0.29 16.16
CA ARG A 99 11.58 1.31 15.21
C ARG A 99 10.77 0.66 14.09
N ILE A 100 9.63 1.26 13.72
CA ILE A 100 8.70 0.70 12.74
C ILE A 100 8.69 1.60 11.50
N VAL A 101 8.74 1.00 10.32
CA VAL A 101 8.51 1.64 9.03
C VAL A 101 7.17 1.17 8.47
N LEU A 102 6.36 2.08 7.96
CA LEU A 102 5.12 1.74 7.26
C LEU A 102 5.34 1.78 5.75
N TYR A 103 5.06 0.67 5.08
CA TYR A 103 5.22 0.50 3.64
C TYR A 103 3.86 0.27 2.97
N GLY A 104 3.54 1.05 1.95
CA GLY A 104 2.33 0.86 1.14
C GLY A 104 2.62 0.78 -0.35
N HIS A 105 1.95 -0.16 -1.04
CA HIS A 105 2.05 -0.33 -2.49
C HIS A 105 0.69 -0.08 -3.17
N SER A 106 0.67 0.63 -4.29
CA SER A 106 -0.52 0.83 -5.12
C SER A 106 -1.69 1.46 -4.33
N MET A 107 -2.83 0.79 -4.19
CA MET A 107 -3.91 1.19 -3.28
C MET A 107 -3.40 1.30 -1.83
N GLY A 108 -2.54 0.38 -1.39
CA GLY A 108 -1.86 0.46 -0.10
C GLY A 108 -0.97 1.70 0.01
N GLY A 109 -0.36 2.14 -1.08
CA GLY A 109 0.40 3.39 -1.16
C GLY A 109 -0.48 4.63 -0.98
N ASN A 110 -1.68 4.65 -1.58
CA ASN A 110 -2.70 5.68 -1.35
C ASN A 110 -3.15 5.68 0.11
N ILE A 111 -3.45 4.50 0.69
CA ILE A 111 -3.83 4.34 2.09
C ILE A 111 -2.71 4.82 3.03
N THR A 112 -1.46 4.50 2.72
CA THR A 112 -0.30 4.88 3.55
C THR A 112 -0.01 6.37 3.49
N LEU A 113 -0.21 7.04 2.34
CA LEU A 113 -0.14 8.50 2.22
C LEU A 113 -1.25 9.20 3.02
N ASP A 114 -2.49 8.70 2.93
CA ASP A 114 -3.61 9.17 3.74
C ASP A 114 -3.34 8.95 5.24
N TYR A 115 -2.83 7.78 5.60
CA TYR A 115 -2.42 7.49 6.98
C TYR A 115 -1.32 8.43 7.48
N ARG A 116 -0.33 8.74 6.65
CA ARG A 116 0.72 9.70 6.95
C ARG A 116 0.14 11.10 7.19
N ALA A 117 -0.86 11.50 6.41
CA ALA A 117 -1.52 12.81 6.55
C ALA A 117 -2.37 12.90 7.83
N GLY A 118 -3.18 11.88 8.15
CA GLY A 118 -4.18 12.00 9.22
C GLY A 118 -4.39 10.76 10.11
N GLY A 119 -3.63 9.68 9.93
CA GLY A 119 -3.80 8.46 10.72
C GLY A 119 -3.56 8.67 12.22
N ARG A 120 -4.24 7.88 13.05
CA ARG A 120 -4.23 8.02 14.52
C ARG A 120 -2.82 7.93 15.12
N LEU A 121 -1.94 7.12 14.54
CA LEU A 121 -0.57 6.90 14.98
C LEU A 121 0.45 7.32 13.91
N ASN A 122 0.14 8.33 13.10
CA ASN A 122 0.98 8.75 11.98
C ASN A 122 2.33 9.38 12.39
N ASP A 123 2.50 9.70 13.66
CA ASP A 123 3.75 10.18 14.24
C ASP A 123 4.64 9.04 14.80
N ARG A 124 4.18 7.79 14.73
CA ARG A 124 4.88 6.66 15.36
C ARG A 124 5.82 5.89 14.43
N PRO A 125 5.56 5.76 13.12
CA PRO A 125 6.56 5.21 12.20
C PRO A 125 7.83 6.07 12.21
N CYS A 126 8.99 5.44 12.11
CA CYS A 126 10.25 6.15 11.92
C CYS A 126 10.53 6.45 10.45
N GLY A 127 9.71 5.94 9.53
CA GLY A 127 9.79 6.18 8.10
C GLY A 127 8.58 5.64 7.35
N TYR A 128 8.36 6.17 6.15
CA TYR A 128 7.30 5.75 5.23
C TYR A 128 7.89 5.34 3.88
N ILE A 129 7.53 4.17 3.38
CA ILE A 129 7.84 3.72 2.02
C ILE A 129 6.54 3.72 1.21
N ILE A 130 6.53 4.47 0.12
CA ILE A 130 5.39 4.59 -0.78
C ILE A 130 5.80 4.09 -2.16
N SER A 131 5.20 3.01 -2.62
CA SER A 131 5.54 2.36 -3.88
C SER A 131 4.39 2.43 -4.86
N ALA A 132 4.60 3.04 -6.02
CA ALA A 132 3.64 3.17 -7.11
C ALA A 132 2.21 3.52 -6.64
N PRO A 133 2.01 4.55 -5.80
CA PRO A 133 0.73 4.80 -5.15
C PRO A 133 -0.38 5.12 -6.14
N TRP A 134 -1.57 4.62 -5.87
CA TRP A 134 -2.76 5.00 -6.62
C TRP A 134 -3.18 6.44 -6.29
N ILE A 135 -2.62 7.40 -7.00
CA ILE A 135 -2.99 8.82 -6.95
C ILE A 135 -3.88 9.15 -8.15
N ARG A 136 -3.38 8.84 -9.34
CA ARG A 136 -4.10 8.93 -10.61
C ARG A 136 -3.93 7.62 -11.37
N LEU A 137 -4.92 7.27 -12.17
CA LEU A 137 -4.77 6.20 -13.16
C LEU A 137 -4.17 6.75 -14.46
N VAL A 138 -3.38 5.93 -15.15
CA VAL A 138 -2.90 6.22 -16.51
C VAL A 138 -4.06 6.41 -17.48
N ARG A 139 -5.13 5.60 -17.34
CA ARG A 139 -6.38 5.73 -18.08
C ARG A 139 -7.44 6.32 -17.16
N PRO A 140 -7.77 7.62 -17.30
CA PRO A 140 -8.78 8.28 -16.46
C PRO A 140 -10.15 7.61 -16.62
N VAL A 141 -10.90 7.50 -15.54
CA VAL A 141 -12.28 7.04 -15.58
C VAL A 141 -13.14 8.14 -16.26
N PRO A 142 -13.95 7.79 -17.29
CA PRO A 142 -14.83 8.77 -17.94
C PRO A 142 -15.77 9.44 -16.93
N LYS A 143 -15.96 10.75 -17.05
CA LYS A 143 -16.77 11.56 -16.10
C LYS A 143 -18.19 10.99 -15.86
N PRO A 144 -18.96 10.54 -16.90
CA PRO A 144 -20.29 9.96 -16.67
C PRO A 144 -20.22 8.66 -15.85
N LEU A 145 -19.22 7.81 -16.12
CA LEU A 145 -19.02 6.57 -15.37
C LEU A 145 -18.63 6.87 -13.92
N TYR A 146 -17.76 7.85 -13.71
CA TYR A 146 -17.38 8.25 -12.35
C TYR A 146 -18.58 8.81 -11.56
N ALA A 147 -19.44 9.61 -12.20
CA ALA A 147 -20.67 10.09 -11.57
C ALA A 147 -21.61 8.95 -11.18
N LEU A 148 -21.72 7.93 -12.01
CA LEU A 148 -22.50 6.70 -11.69
C LEU A 148 -21.87 5.96 -10.50
N VAL A 149 -20.53 5.80 -10.48
CA VAL A 149 -19.84 5.13 -9.36
C VAL A 149 -20.06 5.91 -8.06
N LYS A 150 -20.02 7.25 -8.08
CA LYS A 150 -20.33 8.09 -6.90
C LYS A 150 -21.78 7.90 -6.42
N LEU A 151 -22.74 7.77 -7.33
CA LEU A 151 -24.12 7.47 -6.95
C LEU A 151 -24.21 6.07 -6.32
N MET A 152 -23.56 5.07 -6.94
CA MET A 152 -23.55 3.70 -6.39
C MET A 152 -22.84 3.62 -5.04
N ALA A 153 -21.80 4.41 -4.79
CA ALA A 153 -21.15 4.47 -3.49
C ALA A 153 -22.08 4.93 -2.37
N LYS A 154 -23.11 5.73 -2.70
CA LYS A 154 -24.13 6.18 -1.73
C LYS A 154 -25.25 5.16 -1.50
N ILE A 155 -25.75 4.49 -2.54
CA ILE A 155 -26.94 3.63 -2.47
C ILE A 155 -26.59 2.14 -2.31
N ALA A 156 -25.44 1.70 -2.81
CA ALA A 156 -24.96 0.32 -2.78
C ALA A 156 -23.43 0.28 -2.62
N PRO A 157 -22.85 0.78 -1.48
CA PRO A 157 -21.41 0.98 -1.31
C PRO A 157 -20.58 -0.28 -1.50
N GLN A 158 -21.14 -1.45 -1.20
CA GLN A 158 -20.48 -2.76 -1.37
C GLN A 158 -20.68 -3.39 -2.75
N MET A 159 -21.34 -2.70 -3.70
CA MET A 159 -21.44 -3.21 -5.06
C MET A 159 -20.07 -3.20 -5.71
N THR A 160 -19.62 -4.36 -6.20
CA THR A 160 -18.30 -4.54 -6.78
C THR A 160 -18.36 -4.73 -8.29
N ILE A 161 -17.40 -4.10 -8.97
CA ILE A 161 -17.12 -4.25 -10.40
C ILE A 161 -15.70 -4.79 -10.60
N SER A 162 -15.32 -5.11 -11.85
CA SER A 162 -13.93 -5.40 -12.16
C SER A 162 -13.07 -4.15 -11.93
N SER A 163 -11.90 -4.33 -11.29
CA SER A 163 -10.89 -3.27 -11.15
C SER A 163 -10.20 -2.93 -12.48
N SER A 164 -10.41 -3.78 -13.51
CA SER A 164 -9.75 -3.66 -14.82
C SER A 164 -8.22 -3.66 -14.77
N VAL A 165 -7.64 -4.16 -13.69
CA VAL A 165 -6.19 -4.35 -13.59
C VAL A 165 -5.81 -5.56 -14.46
N ASP A 166 -4.90 -5.35 -15.41
CA ASP A 166 -4.33 -6.40 -16.24
C ASP A 166 -3.05 -6.91 -15.57
N GLU A 167 -3.05 -8.17 -15.14
CA GLU A 167 -1.92 -8.78 -14.45
C GLU A 167 -0.64 -8.82 -15.29
N ARG A 168 -0.78 -8.84 -16.63
CA ARG A 168 0.36 -8.90 -17.58
C ARG A 168 1.22 -7.64 -17.59
N ILE A 169 0.70 -6.54 -17.06
CA ILE A 169 1.39 -5.24 -16.99
C ILE A 169 1.71 -4.81 -15.56
N LEU A 170 1.55 -5.72 -14.58
CA LEU A 170 1.90 -5.45 -13.19
C LEU A 170 3.40 -5.50 -12.97
N GLY A 171 4.05 -6.55 -13.42
CA GLY A 171 5.47 -6.80 -13.19
C GLY A 171 5.96 -8.05 -13.93
N ASN A 172 7.13 -8.57 -13.54
CA ASN A 172 7.74 -9.73 -14.17
C ASN A 172 6.90 -11.00 -13.96
N PRO A 173 6.48 -11.71 -15.03
CA PRO A 173 5.69 -12.94 -14.92
C PRO A 173 6.44 -14.09 -14.23
N LEU A 174 7.76 -14.04 -14.10
CA LEU A 174 8.54 -15.02 -13.33
C LEU A 174 8.39 -14.83 -11.82
N THR A 175 8.08 -13.61 -11.37
CA THR A 175 7.92 -13.25 -9.95
C THR A 175 6.46 -13.06 -9.57
N VAL A 176 5.60 -12.67 -10.51
CA VAL A 176 4.17 -12.44 -10.34
C VAL A 176 3.40 -13.63 -10.91
N LYS A 177 2.77 -14.43 -10.04
CA LYS A 177 1.90 -15.52 -10.50
C LYS A 177 0.58 -14.98 -11.04
N PRO A 178 0.02 -15.58 -12.09
CA PRO A 178 -1.30 -15.21 -12.61
C PRO A 178 -2.38 -15.23 -11.52
N TYR A 179 -3.32 -14.30 -11.58
CA TYR A 179 -4.45 -14.23 -10.64
C TYR A 179 -5.29 -15.50 -10.65
N SER A 180 -5.42 -16.17 -11.80
CA SER A 180 -6.14 -17.44 -11.94
C SER A 180 -5.54 -18.59 -11.15
N GLU A 181 -4.27 -18.54 -10.81
CA GLU A 181 -3.57 -19.58 -10.06
C GLU A 181 -3.60 -19.38 -8.55
N ASN A 182 -4.10 -18.22 -8.08
CA ASN A 182 -4.12 -17.90 -6.66
C ASN A 182 -5.50 -17.46 -6.20
N PRO A 183 -6.24 -18.29 -5.45
CA PRO A 183 -7.60 -17.97 -4.97
C PRO A 183 -7.67 -16.78 -4.00
N MET A 184 -6.51 -16.38 -3.43
CA MET A 184 -6.42 -15.24 -2.51
C MET A 184 -6.46 -13.89 -3.23
N VAL A 185 -6.19 -13.85 -4.55
CA VAL A 185 -6.24 -12.63 -5.36
C VAL A 185 -7.57 -12.51 -6.12
N HIS A 186 -7.91 -11.30 -6.50
CA HIS A 186 -9.13 -11.03 -7.26
C HIS A 186 -9.02 -9.70 -8.03
N ASN A 187 -9.88 -9.53 -9.04
CA ASN A 187 -9.96 -8.29 -9.83
C ASN A 187 -11.20 -7.44 -9.47
N ARG A 188 -11.59 -7.39 -8.20
CA ARG A 188 -12.82 -6.69 -7.77
C ARG A 188 -12.47 -5.41 -7.01
N ILE A 189 -13.32 -4.38 -7.21
CA ILE A 189 -13.33 -3.14 -6.42
C ILE A 189 -14.77 -2.72 -6.16
N SER A 190 -15.08 -2.29 -4.93
CA SER A 190 -16.39 -1.75 -4.62
C SER A 190 -16.53 -0.28 -5.00
N ALA A 191 -17.77 0.17 -5.19
CA ALA A 191 -18.05 1.56 -5.54
C ALA A 191 -17.49 2.53 -4.49
N LEU A 192 -17.68 2.25 -3.19
CA LEU A 192 -17.15 3.11 -2.13
C LEU A 192 -15.63 3.11 -2.08
N CYS A 193 -14.98 1.93 -2.19
CA CYS A 193 -13.52 1.85 -2.24
C CYS A 193 -12.92 2.63 -3.43
N ALA A 194 -13.59 2.59 -4.59
CA ALA A 194 -13.16 3.34 -5.77
C ALA A 194 -13.27 4.86 -5.54
N VAL A 195 -14.38 5.33 -4.97
CA VAL A 195 -14.58 6.76 -4.67
C VAL A 195 -13.56 7.24 -3.66
N ASP A 196 -13.39 6.52 -2.53
CA ASP A 196 -12.40 6.85 -1.51
C ASP A 196 -10.98 6.95 -2.12
N GLY A 197 -10.58 5.97 -2.93
CA GLY A 197 -9.26 5.96 -3.56
C GLY A 197 -9.03 7.15 -4.50
N PHE A 198 -10.01 7.49 -5.34
CA PHE A 198 -9.91 8.60 -6.27
C PHE A 198 -9.94 9.96 -5.57
N GLU A 199 -10.89 10.21 -4.67
CA GLU A 199 -11.05 11.51 -4.01
C GLU A 199 -9.86 11.81 -3.10
N ILE A 200 -9.41 10.83 -2.33
CA ILE A 200 -8.24 10.97 -1.47
C ILE A 200 -6.97 11.15 -2.31
N GLY A 201 -6.79 10.35 -3.36
CA GLY A 201 -5.62 10.48 -4.24
C GLY A 201 -5.49 11.89 -4.84
N LEU A 202 -6.58 12.42 -5.38
CA LEU A 202 -6.61 13.77 -5.93
C LEU A 202 -6.41 14.83 -4.85
N GLY A 203 -7.05 14.70 -3.68
CA GLY A 203 -6.89 15.64 -2.58
C GLY A 203 -5.47 15.65 -2.00
N LEU A 204 -4.81 14.49 -1.94
CA LEU A 204 -3.40 14.39 -1.56
C LEU A 204 -2.50 15.08 -2.59
N GLU A 205 -2.81 15.00 -3.88
CA GLU A 205 -2.03 15.60 -4.95
C GLU A 205 -2.18 17.12 -4.98
N ASP A 206 -3.40 17.64 -4.90
CA ASP A 206 -3.67 19.10 -4.98
C ASP A 206 -3.58 19.82 -3.62
N GLY A 207 -3.46 19.06 -2.52
CA GLY A 207 -3.33 19.60 -1.18
C GLY A 207 -4.65 19.94 -0.49
N SER A 208 -5.79 19.57 -1.08
CA SER A 208 -7.11 19.75 -0.45
C SER A 208 -7.42 18.68 0.61
N HIS A 209 -6.67 17.55 0.62
CA HIS A 209 -6.79 16.55 1.66
C HIS A 209 -6.16 17.04 2.97
N GLU A 210 -6.88 16.88 4.08
CA GLU A 210 -6.40 17.30 5.41
C GLU A 210 -5.10 16.59 5.80
N ASP A 211 -4.14 17.37 6.30
CA ASP A 211 -2.86 16.88 6.79
C ASP A 211 -2.57 17.54 8.15
N ASN A 212 -2.52 16.73 9.20
CA ASN A 212 -2.29 17.20 10.58
C ASN A 212 -0.83 17.62 10.86
N GLY A 213 0.06 17.47 9.90
CA GLY A 213 1.48 17.88 9.96
C GLY A 213 2.37 17.07 10.90
N LYS A 214 1.84 16.10 11.67
CA LYS A 214 2.61 15.34 12.66
C LYS A 214 3.73 14.49 12.02
N ALA A 215 3.51 14.01 10.80
CA ALA A 215 4.48 13.20 10.08
C ALA A 215 5.42 14.00 9.16
N ALA A 216 5.37 15.34 9.14
CA ALA A 216 6.14 16.18 8.22
C ALA A 216 7.67 15.93 8.29
N LYS A 217 8.19 15.69 9.49
CA LYS A 217 9.63 15.43 9.72
C LYS A 217 10.02 13.95 9.67
N ILE A 218 9.04 13.06 9.45
CA ILE A 218 9.33 11.62 9.33
C ILE A 218 9.83 11.34 7.90
N PRO A 219 11.04 10.77 7.75
CA PRO A 219 11.56 10.41 6.45
C PRO A 219 10.56 9.60 5.63
N THR A 220 10.35 10.00 4.39
CA THR A 220 9.41 9.35 3.47
C THR A 220 10.10 9.14 2.12
N ILE A 221 10.13 7.92 1.63
CA ILE A 221 10.57 7.62 0.26
C ILE A 221 9.37 7.28 -0.60
N ILE A 222 9.23 7.98 -1.72
CA ILE A 222 8.20 7.72 -2.74
C ILE A 222 8.90 7.15 -3.97
N MET A 223 8.51 5.97 -4.40
CA MET A 223 9.11 5.25 -5.53
C MET A 223 8.06 4.92 -6.59
N HIS A 224 8.42 5.03 -7.87
CA HIS A 224 7.50 4.70 -8.97
C HIS A 224 8.28 4.20 -10.19
N GLY A 225 7.69 3.27 -10.96
CA GLY A 225 8.23 2.83 -12.25
C GLY A 225 7.82 3.77 -13.38
N SER A 226 8.76 4.23 -14.21
CA SER A 226 8.46 5.18 -15.30
C SER A 226 7.56 4.59 -16.39
N ALA A 227 7.53 3.24 -16.52
CA ALA A 227 6.69 2.50 -17.47
C ALA A 227 5.39 1.94 -16.85
N ASP A 228 4.99 2.40 -15.67
CA ASP A 228 3.73 2.01 -15.03
C ASP A 228 2.54 2.35 -15.94
N ARG A 229 1.72 1.33 -16.25
CA ARG A 229 0.55 1.45 -17.13
C ARG A 229 -0.78 1.44 -16.39
N ILE A 230 -0.73 1.42 -15.05
CA ILE A 230 -1.88 1.38 -14.15
C ILE A 230 -2.00 2.70 -13.40
N CYS A 231 -1.04 3.01 -12.53
CA CYS A 231 -0.97 4.25 -11.79
C CYS A 231 -0.03 5.24 -12.49
N SER A 232 -0.49 6.48 -12.64
CA SER A 232 0.29 7.51 -13.32
C SER A 232 1.48 7.95 -12.46
N VAL A 233 2.69 7.80 -13.00
CA VAL A 233 3.94 8.28 -12.37
C VAL A 233 3.88 9.79 -12.07
N GLU A 234 3.14 10.54 -12.88
CA GLU A 234 2.95 11.99 -12.71
C GLU A 234 2.26 12.32 -11.37
N GLY A 235 1.35 11.47 -10.89
CA GLY A 235 0.74 11.64 -9.57
C GLY A 235 1.78 11.59 -8.45
N SER A 236 2.72 10.63 -8.52
CA SER A 236 3.82 10.52 -7.55
C SER A 236 4.79 11.70 -7.63
N ARG A 237 5.14 12.15 -8.83
CA ARG A 237 6.00 13.33 -9.02
C ARG A 237 5.41 14.57 -8.35
N ARG A 238 4.09 14.82 -8.56
CA ARG A 238 3.39 15.98 -8.01
C ARG A 238 3.27 15.92 -6.48
N ILE A 239 2.91 14.78 -5.93
CA ILE A 239 2.87 14.62 -4.46
C ILE A 239 4.25 14.83 -3.86
N ALA A 240 5.29 14.19 -4.39
CA ALA A 240 6.66 14.34 -3.89
C ALA A 240 7.09 15.81 -3.93
N LYS A 241 6.89 16.49 -5.07
CA LYS A 241 7.19 17.92 -5.22
C LYS A 241 6.46 18.75 -4.17
N ARG A 242 5.14 18.57 -4.04
CA ARG A 242 4.31 19.32 -3.09
C ARG A 242 4.76 19.13 -1.64
N LEU A 243 5.07 17.90 -1.24
CA LEU A 243 5.53 17.61 0.13
C LEU A 243 6.90 18.23 0.40
N VAL A 244 7.83 18.20 -0.58
CA VAL A 244 9.13 18.88 -0.48
C VAL A 244 8.96 20.39 -0.38
N GLU A 245 8.10 21.00 -1.19
CA GLU A 245 7.79 22.45 -1.14
C GLU A 245 7.15 22.84 0.21
N LYS A 246 6.39 21.94 0.84
CA LYS A 246 5.86 22.13 2.19
C LYS A 246 6.92 22.01 3.29
N GLY A 247 8.12 21.53 2.96
CA GLY A 247 9.22 21.31 3.89
C GLY A 247 9.21 19.95 4.58
N ASP A 248 8.51 18.98 4.03
CA ASP A 248 8.49 17.59 4.52
C ASP A 248 9.79 16.86 4.13
N ALA A 249 10.18 15.87 4.93
CA ALA A 249 11.37 15.05 4.69
C ALA A 249 11.06 13.94 3.66
N VAL A 250 11.07 14.27 2.36
CA VAL A 250 10.69 13.36 1.27
C VAL A 250 11.83 13.15 0.29
N GLU A 251 12.12 11.89 -0.04
CA GLU A 251 12.96 11.43 -1.15
C GLU A 251 12.05 10.87 -2.25
N TYR A 252 12.28 11.24 -3.52
CA TYR A 252 11.59 10.67 -4.67
C TYR A 252 12.57 9.89 -5.53
N VAL A 253 12.21 8.64 -5.87
CA VAL A 253 13.01 7.76 -6.74
C VAL A 253 12.13 7.23 -7.86
N GLU A 254 12.53 7.50 -9.10
CA GLU A 254 11.89 6.95 -10.28
C GLU A 254 12.74 5.83 -10.88
N TRP A 255 12.11 4.69 -11.13
CA TRP A 255 12.76 3.51 -11.68
C TRP A 255 12.47 3.43 -13.17
N GLU A 256 13.49 3.71 -13.98
CA GLU A 256 13.35 3.76 -15.44
C GLU A 256 12.96 2.41 -16.01
N GLY A 257 11.92 2.40 -16.85
CA GLY A 257 11.41 1.23 -17.55
C GLY A 257 10.66 0.22 -16.69
N LEU A 258 10.59 0.37 -15.36
CA LEU A 258 9.86 -0.57 -14.52
C LEU A 258 8.35 -0.33 -14.57
N TYR A 259 7.59 -1.44 -14.43
CA TYR A 259 6.14 -1.47 -14.42
C TYR A 259 5.57 -1.14 -13.02
N HIS A 260 4.28 -1.44 -12.78
CA HIS A 260 3.57 -1.08 -11.57
C HIS A 260 4.16 -1.72 -10.29
N GLU A 261 4.37 -3.03 -10.29
CA GLU A 261 4.98 -3.75 -9.16
C GLU A 261 6.51 -3.66 -9.23
N ILE A 262 7.07 -2.47 -9.00
CA ILE A 262 8.51 -2.20 -9.12
C ILE A 262 9.37 -3.20 -8.35
N HIS A 263 8.91 -3.66 -7.19
CA HIS A 263 9.58 -4.68 -6.37
C HIS A 263 9.63 -6.07 -7.03
N ASN A 264 8.79 -6.32 -8.02
CA ASN A 264 8.80 -7.53 -8.83
C ASN A 264 9.52 -7.34 -10.18
N GLY A 265 9.84 -6.08 -10.53
CA GLY A 265 10.51 -5.76 -11.79
C GLY A 265 9.60 -5.88 -13.02
N ASN A 266 10.18 -6.12 -14.17
CA ASN A 266 9.50 -6.35 -15.45
C ASN A 266 10.15 -7.54 -16.19
N ASP A 267 9.89 -7.71 -17.50
CA ASP A 267 10.42 -8.83 -18.28
C ASP A 267 11.97 -8.96 -18.26
N SER A 268 12.68 -7.84 -18.07
CA SER A 268 14.15 -7.76 -18.06
C SER A 268 14.76 -7.58 -16.66
N SER A 269 13.94 -7.44 -15.62
CA SER A 269 14.36 -7.16 -14.24
C SER A 269 13.49 -7.94 -13.25
N THR A 270 14.08 -8.42 -12.18
CA THR A 270 13.38 -9.08 -11.07
C THR A 270 13.04 -8.12 -9.93
N GLY A 271 13.39 -6.84 -10.05
CA GLY A 271 13.16 -5.82 -9.02
C GLY A 271 14.07 -5.93 -7.79
N GLU A 272 15.13 -6.70 -7.85
CA GLU A 272 16.07 -6.89 -6.72
C GLU A 272 16.71 -5.58 -6.28
N GLU A 273 17.08 -4.72 -7.24
CA GLU A 273 17.66 -3.41 -6.96
C GLU A 273 16.67 -2.50 -6.21
N VAL A 274 15.38 -2.59 -6.53
CA VAL A 274 14.32 -1.85 -5.83
C VAL A 274 14.23 -2.30 -4.38
N ILE A 275 14.23 -3.62 -4.16
CA ILE A 275 14.17 -4.17 -2.79
C ILE A 275 15.45 -3.81 -2.03
N ALA A 276 16.62 -3.91 -2.66
CA ALA A 276 17.90 -3.52 -2.04
C ALA A 276 17.90 -2.03 -1.64
N LYS A 277 17.38 -1.13 -2.49
CA LYS A 277 17.21 0.30 -2.15
C LYS A 277 16.29 0.47 -0.94
N MET A 278 15.15 -0.24 -0.89
CA MET A 278 14.24 -0.18 0.27
C MET A 278 14.94 -0.63 1.55
N VAL A 279 15.65 -1.75 1.50
CA VAL A 279 16.40 -2.31 2.64
C VAL A 279 17.46 -1.33 3.12
N GLN A 280 18.29 -0.80 2.22
CA GLN A 280 19.32 0.18 2.55
C GLN A 280 18.72 1.45 3.18
N TRP A 281 17.63 1.95 2.60
CA TRP A 281 16.93 3.11 3.13
C TRP A 281 16.38 2.87 4.54
N VAL A 282 15.77 1.71 4.79
CA VAL A 282 15.30 1.34 6.13
C VAL A 282 16.46 1.22 7.11
N LYS A 283 17.59 0.65 6.70
CA LYS A 283 18.79 0.54 7.58
C LYS A 283 19.34 1.91 7.97
N ALA A 284 19.27 2.88 7.08
CA ALA A 284 19.79 4.24 7.32
C ALA A 284 18.92 5.08 8.28
N LEU A 285 17.65 4.71 8.49
CA LEU A 285 16.80 5.34 9.49
C LEU A 285 17.27 5.00 10.90
#